data_f9b82ea0f58621900b74691eba5d63df
#
_entry.id   f9b82ea0f58621900b74691eba5d63df
#
_cell.length_a   1.000
_cell.length_b   1.000
_cell.length_c   1.000
_cell.angle_alpha   90.00
_cell.angle_beta   90.00
_cell.angle_gamma   90.00
#
_symmetry.space_group_name_H-M   'P 1'
#
loop_
_entity.id
_entity.type
_entity.pdbx_description
1 polymer ?
#
loop_
_entity_poly.entity_id
_entity_poly.type
_entity_poly.pdbx_seq_one_letter_code
_entity_poly.pdbx_strand_id
1 'polypeptide(L)'
;MKSIVVTISFLFIFLNLSSQKIYRWYQDGKVIFEISENTKSFKTVDGFVTDDQLPFTDDVIDQFEIQSLKLLHPGIKDPHLSKTYEVEFGQIEKIEQLISKIRQTINVEYVEKKELHETFLTPNDTYFTNSFNNGMWCLYQVNAPQAWDISIGDANVVVAVTDNAIQINHPDLVNKVVPGRDVVDDDNDPSPCGGNDGFHGSHVSGTVGAETNNNLGVASLGYNISVMPIKIGNCSTGALTGGYDGIIWAADNGADAINMSWGGGGVSTYGQNVCNYAWNAGVILIAAAGNDNTNQQFYPAAYDNVVSVAATTSGDAKSSFSQYGTWIDVAAPGSQILSTNEGTGYSMSQGTSMASPMVASLVGLMISHAPSATPSDIVSCLLSSADNIESANPNYQGQLGSGRINAEEALICLNAFTYSLDAGITDIFSPTGQLCTSTVNPEFELRNYGSQTLNSANITYQYDGGSAQTINWTGSLGQGGVETISLPNSTLATGVHTLTVSCNSPNGSTDQNNSNNSQTNSFNIIPDGQIVTVEVSTDCWGSEVQWNITEPNSTAVLISGGPYVDITGGETYQSSGCLSAGCYEFTITD
;
A
#
# COMPACT_ATOMS: atom_id res chain seq x y z
N MET A 1 43.88 50.24 28.06
CA MET A 1 43.65 49.07 27.17
C MET A 1 42.51 48.21 27.79
N LYS A 2 41.33 48.35 27.24
CA LYS A 2 40.17 47.50 27.64
C LYS A 2 40.04 46.38 26.61
N SER A 3 40.27 45.14 27.02
CA SER A 3 40.05 43.97 26.19
C SER A 3 38.55 43.70 26.09
N ILE A 4 38.02 43.70 24.87
CA ILE A 4 36.66 43.24 24.56
C ILE A 4 36.76 41.77 24.24
N VAL A 5 36.16 40.92 25.10
CA VAL A 5 35.95 39.49 24.84
C VAL A 5 34.63 39.38 24.08
N VAL A 6 34.70 38.99 22.83
CA VAL A 6 33.50 38.63 22.03
C VAL A 6 33.27 37.15 22.20
N THR A 7 32.21 36.81 22.93
CA THR A 7 31.73 35.42 23.05
C THR A 7 30.80 35.13 21.86
N ILE A 8 31.25 34.33 20.91
CA ILE A 8 30.43 33.80 19.82
C ILE A 8 29.72 32.56 20.33
N SER A 9 28.41 32.70 20.63
CA SER A 9 27.55 31.55 20.91
C SER A 9 27.14 30.89 19.59
N PHE A 10 27.65 29.70 19.31
CA PHE A 10 27.14 28.86 18.26
C PHE A 10 25.81 28.25 18.73
N LEU A 11 24.72 28.74 18.16
CA LEU A 11 23.39 28.12 18.28
C LEU A 11 23.39 26.91 17.34
N PHE A 12 23.59 25.70 17.88
CA PHE A 12 23.32 24.45 17.17
C PHE A 12 21.82 24.29 17.06
N ILE A 13 21.26 24.66 15.91
CA ILE A 13 19.92 24.25 15.51
C ILE A 13 20.04 22.78 15.15
N PHE A 14 19.61 21.90 16.04
CA PHE A 14 19.31 20.52 15.68
C PHE A 14 18.06 20.55 14.80
N LEU A 15 18.26 20.59 13.49
CA LEU A 15 17.25 20.17 12.55
C LEU A 15 17.06 18.65 12.79
N ASN A 16 15.97 18.28 13.44
CA ASN A 16 15.47 16.93 13.37
C ASN A 16 15.04 16.70 11.91
N LEU A 17 15.98 16.26 11.09
CA LEU A 17 15.68 15.58 9.85
C LEU A 17 15.05 14.26 10.27
N SER A 18 13.73 14.19 10.29
CA SER A 18 13.04 12.93 10.19
C SER A 18 13.50 12.31 8.86
N SER A 19 14.43 11.36 8.93
CA SER A 19 14.79 10.59 7.74
C SER A 19 13.54 9.83 7.33
N GLN A 20 12.93 10.23 6.21
CA GLN A 20 11.96 9.38 5.55
C GLN A 20 12.61 8.02 5.35
N LYS A 21 11.95 6.97 5.82
CA LYS A 21 12.37 5.59 5.60
C LYS A 21 12.28 5.36 4.08
N ILE A 22 13.43 5.31 3.43
CA ILE A 22 13.50 4.89 2.04
C ILE A 22 13.32 3.38 2.08
N TYR A 23 12.24 2.86 1.55
CA TYR A 23 12.01 1.41 1.42
C TYR A 23 13.06 0.85 0.46
N ARG A 24 14.11 0.26 1.02
CA ARG A 24 15.12 -0.47 0.28
C ARG A 24 14.84 -1.95 0.48
N TRP A 25 14.36 -2.61 -0.55
CA TRP A 25 14.14 -4.05 -0.58
C TRP A 25 15.45 -4.87 -0.57
N TYR A 26 16.59 -4.19 -0.66
CA TYR A 26 17.89 -4.81 -0.82
C TYR A 26 18.93 -4.21 0.14
N GLN A 27 19.87 -5.06 0.58
CA GLN A 27 20.99 -4.64 1.42
C GLN A 27 22.01 -3.86 0.57
N ASP A 28 22.27 -2.62 0.94
CA ASP A 28 23.28 -1.79 0.27
C ASP A 28 24.66 -2.44 0.33
N GLY A 29 25.38 -2.37 -0.79
CA GLY A 29 26.74 -2.90 -0.89
C GLY A 29 26.84 -4.42 -0.88
N LYS A 30 25.72 -5.15 -1.12
CA LYS A 30 25.73 -6.61 -1.16
C LYS A 30 25.01 -7.16 -2.38
N VAL A 31 25.67 -8.11 -3.04
CA VAL A 31 25.17 -8.89 -4.17
C VAL A 31 25.39 -10.36 -3.88
N ILE A 32 24.41 -11.20 -4.17
CA ILE A 32 24.56 -12.66 -4.11
C ILE A 32 24.56 -13.25 -5.52
N PHE A 33 25.31 -14.32 -5.71
CA PHE A 33 25.31 -15.08 -6.95
C PHE A 33 25.61 -16.56 -6.71
N GLU A 34 25.07 -17.41 -7.56
CA GLU A 34 25.37 -18.82 -7.61
C GLU A 34 26.26 -19.11 -8.84
N ILE A 35 27.39 -19.79 -8.63
CA ILE A 35 28.22 -20.25 -9.75
C ILE A 35 27.64 -21.52 -10.38
N SER A 36 27.67 -21.59 -11.72
CA SER A 36 27.12 -22.72 -12.48
C SER A 36 27.72 -24.06 -12.08
N GLU A 37 26.95 -25.13 -12.25
CA GLU A 37 27.24 -26.48 -11.79
C GLU A 37 28.62 -26.97 -12.24
N ASN A 38 29.03 -26.61 -13.45
CA ASN A 38 30.32 -26.99 -14.06
C ASN A 38 31.48 -26.06 -13.65
N THR A 39 31.21 -25.01 -12.89
CA THR A 39 32.22 -24.07 -12.41
C THR A 39 32.83 -24.58 -11.10
N LYS A 40 34.15 -24.59 -11.04
CA LYS A 40 34.86 -24.99 -9.81
C LYS A 40 34.67 -23.95 -8.73
N SER A 41 34.28 -24.41 -7.52
CA SER A 41 34.14 -23.54 -6.33
C SER A 41 35.48 -22.88 -6.00
N PHE A 42 35.41 -21.63 -5.51
CA PHE A 42 36.58 -20.90 -5.06
C PHE A 42 37.10 -21.49 -3.76
N LYS A 43 38.40 -21.41 -3.54
CA LYS A 43 38.99 -21.81 -2.24
C LYS A 43 38.65 -20.75 -1.22
N THR A 44 38.21 -21.20 -0.03
CA THR A 44 37.85 -20.32 1.06
C THR A 44 38.65 -20.64 2.32
N VAL A 45 38.93 -19.60 3.11
CA VAL A 45 39.45 -19.68 4.47
C VAL A 45 38.44 -18.97 5.37
N ASP A 46 37.91 -19.67 6.36
CA ASP A 46 36.84 -19.16 7.25
C ASP A 46 35.59 -18.64 6.47
N GLY A 47 35.32 -19.25 5.31
CA GLY A 47 34.21 -18.88 4.43
C GLY A 47 34.52 -17.77 3.44
N PHE A 48 35.61 -17.03 3.59
CA PHE A 48 36.02 -15.99 2.64
C PHE A 48 36.90 -16.55 1.53
N VAL A 49 36.67 -16.09 0.31
CA VAL A 49 37.50 -16.43 -0.85
C VAL A 49 38.85 -15.73 -0.70
N THR A 50 39.91 -16.48 -0.91
CA THR A 50 41.28 -15.94 -0.76
C THR A 50 41.64 -15.04 -1.96
N ASP A 51 42.51 -14.04 -1.76
CA ASP A 51 42.85 -13.03 -2.77
C ASP A 51 43.35 -13.64 -4.07
N ASP A 52 44.11 -14.77 -3.99
CA ASP A 52 44.61 -15.50 -5.14
C ASP A 52 43.50 -16.27 -5.93
N GLN A 53 42.30 -16.32 -5.43
CA GLN A 53 41.15 -17.00 -6.01
C GLN A 53 40.00 -16.05 -6.35
N LEU A 54 40.15 -14.75 -6.10
CA LEU A 54 39.13 -13.77 -6.48
C LEU A 54 38.94 -13.80 -8.00
N PRO A 55 37.70 -13.89 -8.48
CA PRO A 55 37.40 -13.96 -9.91
C PRO A 55 37.47 -12.59 -10.59
N PHE A 56 37.83 -11.53 -9.87
CA PHE A 56 37.88 -10.16 -10.33
C PHE A 56 39.32 -9.70 -10.55
N THR A 57 39.53 -8.86 -11.57
CA THR A 57 40.81 -8.17 -11.77
C THR A 57 40.95 -6.99 -10.81
N ASP A 58 42.17 -6.52 -10.57
CA ASP A 58 42.44 -5.37 -9.69
C ASP A 58 41.64 -4.14 -10.10
N ASP A 59 41.51 -3.88 -11.41
CA ASP A 59 40.70 -2.77 -11.94
C ASP A 59 39.21 -2.88 -11.54
N VAL A 60 38.64 -4.09 -11.49
CA VAL A 60 37.26 -4.34 -11.07
C VAL A 60 37.12 -4.17 -9.56
N ILE A 61 38.10 -4.68 -8.80
CA ILE A 61 38.13 -4.53 -7.34
C ILE A 61 38.14 -3.03 -6.98
N ASP A 62 39.02 -2.24 -7.61
CA ASP A 62 39.13 -0.80 -7.38
C ASP A 62 37.88 -0.03 -7.86
N GLN A 63 37.34 -0.40 -9.04
CA GLN A 63 36.17 0.27 -9.63
C GLN A 63 34.93 0.21 -8.74
N PHE A 64 34.72 -0.94 -8.11
CA PHE A 64 33.54 -1.20 -7.27
C PHE A 64 33.85 -1.14 -5.77
N GLU A 65 35.13 -0.99 -5.38
CA GLU A 65 35.59 -1.08 -3.99
C GLU A 65 35.18 -2.41 -3.35
N ILE A 66 35.47 -3.53 -4.02
CA ILE A 66 35.11 -4.86 -3.54
C ILE A 66 35.87 -5.13 -2.26
N GLN A 67 35.15 -5.36 -1.16
CA GLN A 67 35.68 -5.54 0.16
C GLN A 67 35.86 -7.01 0.53
N SER A 68 34.92 -7.85 0.08
CA SER A 68 34.98 -9.29 0.34
C SER A 68 34.16 -10.10 -0.65
N LEU A 69 34.55 -11.36 -0.82
CA LEU A 69 33.77 -12.41 -1.48
C LEU A 69 33.65 -13.58 -0.51
N LYS A 70 32.42 -13.95 -0.15
CA LYS A 70 32.16 -14.93 0.88
C LYS A 70 31.24 -16.05 0.38
N LEU A 71 31.59 -17.31 0.67
CA LEU A 71 30.66 -18.43 0.53
C LEU A 71 29.59 -18.33 1.61
N LEU A 72 28.30 -18.19 1.24
CA LEU A 72 27.23 -17.91 2.20
C LEU A 72 26.96 -19.09 3.15
N HIS A 73 27.06 -20.31 2.66
CA HIS A 73 26.68 -21.51 3.41
C HIS A 73 27.79 -22.56 3.46
N PRO A 74 28.91 -22.31 4.18
CA PRO A 74 29.99 -23.28 4.29
C PRO A 74 29.53 -24.59 4.93
N GLY A 75 29.79 -25.71 4.25
CA GLY A 75 29.47 -27.04 4.78
C GLY A 75 28.05 -27.54 4.52
N ILE A 76 27.19 -26.76 3.88
CA ILE A 76 25.89 -27.24 3.41
C ILE A 76 26.07 -28.25 2.28
N LYS A 77 25.21 -29.27 2.23
CA LYS A 77 25.28 -30.34 1.21
C LYS A 77 24.38 -30.10 0.00
N ASP A 78 23.53 -29.07 0.08
CA ASP A 78 22.68 -28.69 -1.03
C ASP A 78 23.54 -28.22 -2.21
N PRO A 79 23.31 -28.70 -3.44
CA PRO A 79 24.16 -28.39 -4.61
C PRO A 79 24.12 -26.91 -5.01
N HIS A 80 23.00 -26.21 -4.80
CA HIS A 80 22.83 -24.81 -5.11
C HIS A 80 23.40 -23.92 -4.02
N LEU A 81 22.96 -24.11 -2.78
CA LEU A 81 23.39 -23.28 -1.65
C LEU A 81 24.90 -23.43 -1.33
N SER A 82 25.51 -24.58 -1.63
CA SER A 82 26.95 -24.81 -1.46
C SER A 82 27.82 -24.06 -2.47
N LYS A 83 27.20 -23.41 -3.47
CA LYS A 83 27.85 -22.64 -4.54
C LYS A 83 27.37 -21.19 -4.59
N THR A 84 26.66 -20.74 -3.56
CA THR A 84 26.15 -19.39 -3.45
C THR A 84 27.12 -18.50 -2.67
N TYR A 85 27.51 -17.39 -3.30
CA TYR A 85 28.49 -16.43 -2.79
C TYR A 85 27.87 -15.06 -2.58
N GLU A 86 28.42 -14.28 -1.65
CA GLU A 86 28.09 -12.87 -1.40
C GLU A 86 29.32 -12.02 -1.72
N VAL A 87 29.13 -10.98 -2.51
CA VAL A 87 30.11 -9.88 -2.70
C VAL A 87 29.68 -8.72 -1.83
N GLU A 88 30.63 -8.20 -1.04
CA GLU A 88 30.50 -6.94 -0.31
C GLU A 88 31.35 -5.87 -1.00
N PHE A 89 30.76 -4.68 -1.28
CA PHE A 89 31.40 -3.63 -2.08
C PHE A 89 30.99 -2.23 -1.61
N GLY A 90 31.82 -1.22 -1.91
CA GLY A 90 31.64 0.15 -1.39
C GLY A 90 30.87 1.09 -2.33
N GLN A 91 30.97 0.90 -3.66
CA GLN A 91 30.35 1.79 -4.65
C GLN A 91 28.88 1.40 -4.89
N ILE A 92 28.02 1.69 -3.89
CA ILE A 92 26.64 1.22 -3.80
C ILE A 92 25.82 1.62 -5.03
N GLU A 93 26.02 2.83 -5.55
CA GLU A 93 25.35 3.35 -6.74
C GLU A 93 25.69 2.59 -8.03
N LYS A 94 26.74 1.76 -8.01
CA LYS A 94 27.15 0.93 -9.16
C LYS A 94 26.69 -0.52 -9.07
N ILE A 95 25.71 -0.82 -8.21
CA ILE A 95 25.27 -2.22 -7.96
C ILE A 95 24.88 -2.94 -9.25
N GLU A 96 24.16 -2.32 -10.17
CA GLU A 96 23.76 -2.92 -11.44
C GLU A 96 24.96 -3.17 -12.36
N GLN A 97 25.91 -2.27 -12.35
CA GLN A 97 27.16 -2.45 -13.12
C GLN A 97 27.97 -3.62 -12.55
N LEU A 98 28.00 -3.79 -11.23
CA LEU A 98 28.65 -4.93 -10.58
C LEU A 98 27.96 -6.24 -10.93
N ILE A 99 26.61 -6.28 -10.86
CA ILE A 99 25.81 -7.45 -11.27
C ILE A 99 26.10 -7.84 -12.71
N SER A 100 26.08 -6.88 -13.64
CA SER A 100 26.43 -7.10 -15.05
C SER A 100 27.87 -7.61 -15.21
N LYS A 101 28.80 -7.03 -14.43
CA LYS A 101 30.22 -7.44 -14.46
C LYS A 101 30.43 -8.87 -13.96
N ILE A 102 29.74 -9.27 -12.89
CA ILE A 102 29.77 -10.64 -12.38
C ILE A 102 29.27 -11.61 -13.45
N ARG A 103 28.15 -11.35 -14.10
CA ARG A 103 27.61 -12.16 -15.20
C ARG A 103 28.57 -12.30 -16.37
N GLN A 104 29.36 -11.27 -16.67
CA GLN A 104 30.37 -11.31 -17.77
C GLN A 104 31.66 -12.04 -17.39
N THR A 105 32.01 -12.04 -16.11
CA THR A 105 33.32 -12.54 -15.64
C THR A 105 33.24 -13.95 -15.11
N ILE A 106 32.14 -14.34 -14.53
CA ILE A 106 31.91 -15.62 -13.85
C ILE A 106 30.74 -16.33 -14.55
N ASN A 107 30.90 -17.65 -14.78
CA ASN A 107 29.76 -18.45 -15.23
C ASN A 107 28.83 -18.71 -14.06
N VAL A 108 27.68 -18.02 -14.01
CA VAL A 108 26.74 -18.02 -12.91
C VAL A 108 25.36 -18.53 -13.35
N GLU A 109 24.62 -19.15 -12.42
CA GLU A 109 23.20 -19.49 -12.60
C GLU A 109 22.33 -18.25 -12.43
N TYR A 110 22.59 -17.48 -11.37
CA TYR A 110 21.95 -16.20 -11.13
C TYR A 110 22.90 -15.20 -10.46
N VAL A 111 22.59 -13.91 -10.58
CA VAL A 111 23.18 -12.81 -9.81
C VAL A 111 22.05 -11.87 -9.45
N GLU A 112 21.91 -11.56 -8.17
CA GLU A 112 20.83 -10.71 -7.66
C GLU A 112 21.30 -9.85 -6.48
N LYS A 113 20.56 -8.78 -6.20
CA LYS A 113 20.75 -7.97 -5.01
C LYS A 113 20.38 -8.81 -3.79
N LYS A 114 21.13 -8.68 -2.70
CA LYS A 114 20.76 -9.37 -1.46
C LYS A 114 19.51 -8.74 -0.87
N GLU A 115 18.46 -9.51 -0.69
CA GLU A 115 17.21 -9.05 -0.13
C GLU A 115 17.37 -8.49 1.29
N LEU A 116 16.63 -7.44 1.57
CA LEU A 116 16.44 -6.91 2.90
C LEU A 116 15.04 -7.31 3.38
N HIS A 117 15.00 -8.16 4.38
CA HIS A 117 13.75 -8.50 5.04
C HIS A 117 13.53 -7.52 6.20
N GLU A 118 12.47 -6.73 6.13
CA GLU A 118 12.03 -5.87 7.22
C GLU A 118 10.86 -6.52 7.95
N THR A 119 10.76 -6.26 9.25
CA THR A 119 9.55 -6.59 10.01
C THR A 119 8.61 -5.41 9.88
N PHE A 120 7.38 -5.66 9.45
CA PHE A 120 6.31 -4.65 9.50
C PHE A 120 6.11 -4.18 10.95
N LEU A 121 5.67 -2.93 11.11
CA LEU A 121 5.26 -2.43 12.41
C LEU A 121 4.10 -3.29 12.93
N THR A 122 4.37 -4.12 13.93
CA THR A 122 3.39 -5.03 14.52
C THR A 122 3.06 -4.54 15.92
N PRO A 123 1.87 -4.01 16.16
CA PRO A 123 1.42 -3.64 17.49
C PRO A 123 1.44 -4.84 18.46
N ASN A 124 1.67 -4.55 19.73
CA ASN A 124 1.76 -5.55 20.79
C ASN A 124 0.44 -5.81 21.53
N ASP A 125 -0.66 -5.30 20.99
CA ASP A 125 -2.00 -5.40 21.57
C ASP A 125 -2.45 -6.86 21.63
N THR A 126 -3.12 -7.22 22.71
CA THR A 126 -3.44 -8.62 23.04
C THR A 126 -4.17 -9.37 21.92
N TYR A 127 -5.06 -8.68 21.21
CA TYR A 127 -5.88 -9.26 20.15
C TYR A 127 -5.38 -8.93 18.74
N PHE A 128 -4.25 -8.26 18.59
CA PHE A 128 -3.70 -7.98 17.26
C PHE A 128 -3.12 -9.26 16.64
N THR A 129 -4.01 -10.07 16.09
CA THR A 129 -3.71 -11.32 15.38
C THR A 129 -4.60 -11.43 14.15
N ASN A 130 -4.09 -12.07 13.10
CA ASN A 130 -4.88 -12.35 11.89
C ASN A 130 -5.80 -13.57 12.10
N SER A 131 -6.70 -13.47 13.08
CA SER A 131 -7.67 -14.51 13.41
C SER A 131 -9.09 -13.98 13.26
N PHE A 132 -9.91 -14.68 12.48
CA PHE A 132 -11.30 -14.30 12.24
C PHE A 132 -12.16 -14.38 13.52
N ASN A 133 -11.89 -15.33 14.41
CA ASN A 133 -12.77 -15.56 15.56
C ASN A 133 -12.36 -14.79 16.83
N ASN A 134 -11.07 -14.48 17.00
CA ASN A 134 -10.57 -13.89 18.24
C ASN A 134 -9.49 -12.83 17.98
N GLY A 135 -9.40 -12.29 16.78
CA GLY A 135 -8.36 -11.33 16.40
C GLY A 135 -8.89 -10.23 15.50
N MET A 136 -7.98 -9.43 15.04
CA MET A 136 -8.25 -8.24 14.22
C MET A 136 -7.93 -8.48 12.75
N TRP A 137 -8.49 -9.58 12.20
CA TRP A 137 -8.34 -9.94 10.79
C TRP A 137 -8.60 -8.77 9.82
N CYS A 138 -9.55 -7.89 10.19
CA CYS A 138 -9.96 -6.74 9.40
C CYS A 138 -8.82 -5.76 9.13
N LEU A 139 -7.91 -5.55 10.10
CA LEU A 139 -6.75 -4.67 9.93
C LEU A 139 -5.73 -5.25 8.95
N TYR A 140 -5.54 -6.57 8.95
CA TYR A 140 -4.68 -7.23 7.96
C TYR A 140 -5.28 -7.16 6.55
N GLN A 141 -6.60 -7.33 6.43
CA GLN A 141 -7.28 -7.30 5.15
C GLN A 141 -7.24 -5.92 4.48
N VAL A 142 -7.20 -4.85 5.26
CA VAL A 142 -7.11 -3.48 4.74
C VAL A 142 -5.66 -2.95 4.65
N ASN A 143 -4.65 -3.82 4.76
CA ASN A 143 -3.23 -3.49 4.71
C ASN A 143 -2.79 -2.46 5.77
N ALA A 144 -3.34 -2.54 6.99
CA ALA A 144 -2.98 -1.64 8.08
C ALA A 144 -1.51 -1.74 8.50
N PRO A 145 -0.88 -2.93 8.65
CA PRO A 145 0.54 -3.03 8.97
C PRO A 145 1.43 -2.30 7.95
N GLN A 146 1.13 -2.41 6.66
CA GLN A 146 1.87 -1.74 5.58
C GLN A 146 1.64 -0.22 5.62
N ALA A 147 0.40 0.21 5.88
CA ALA A 147 0.07 1.63 6.04
C ALA A 147 0.81 2.25 7.23
N TRP A 148 0.95 1.54 8.34
CA TRP A 148 1.67 2.04 9.53
C TRP A 148 3.18 2.18 9.32
N ASP A 149 3.76 1.48 8.37
CA ASP A 149 5.14 1.71 7.94
C ASP A 149 5.30 3.05 7.21
N ILE A 150 4.23 3.58 6.63
CA ILE A 150 4.19 4.91 6.00
C ILE A 150 3.84 5.99 7.03
N SER A 151 2.78 5.79 7.83
CA SER A 151 2.32 6.74 8.84
C SER A 151 1.63 6.02 9.99
N ILE A 152 1.94 6.44 11.22
CA ILE A 152 1.26 5.98 12.44
C ILE A 152 0.25 7.00 12.97
N GLY A 153 -0.13 7.99 12.17
CA GLY A 153 -1.08 9.02 12.58
C GLY A 153 -0.51 10.08 13.52
N ASP A 154 -1.33 11.08 13.81
CA ASP A 154 -1.01 12.22 14.69
C ASP A 154 -2.17 12.42 15.68
N ALA A 155 -1.86 12.57 16.97
CA ALA A 155 -2.83 12.81 18.03
C ALA A 155 -3.56 14.18 17.90
N ASN A 156 -3.03 15.10 17.09
CA ASN A 156 -3.72 16.34 16.78
C ASN A 156 -4.87 16.17 15.79
N VAL A 157 -4.91 15.06 15.06
CA VAL A 157 -6.02 14.72 14.16
C VAL A 157 -7.13 14.07 14.96
N VAL A 158 -8.31 14.67 14.91
CA VAL A 158 -9.45 14.33 15.74
C VAL A 158 -10.59 13.76 14.90
N VAL A 159 -10.97 12.52 15.18
CA VAL A 159 -12.16 11.89 14.58
C VAL A 159 -13.28 11.87 15.60
N ALA A 160 -14.37 12.59 15.31
CA ALA A 160 -15.55 12.56 16.17
C ALA A 160 -16.37 11.29 15.91
N VAL A 161 -16.89 10.71 16.99
CA VAL A 161 -17.84 9.61 16.98
C VAL A 161 -19.16 10.11 17.54
N THR A 162 -20.15 10.30 16.68
CA THR A 162 -21.52 10.63 17.08
C THR A 162 -22.30 9.34 17.26
N ASP A 163 -22.64 8.98 18.50
CA ASP A 163 -23.29 7.69 18.80
C ASP A 163 -24.17 7.76 20.05
N ASN A 164 -24.77 6.63 20.47
CA ASN A 164 -25.67 6.59 21.62
C ASN A 164 -24.99 7.11 22.90
N ALA A 165 -23.85 6.54 23.30
CA ALA A 165 -22.97 6.99 24.38
C ALA A 165 -21.63 6.26 24.26
N ILE A 166 -20.58 6.76 24.92
CA ILE A 166 -19.23 6.24 24.77
C ILE A 166 -18.57 6.05 26.15
N GLN A 167 -18.01 4.87 26.39
CA GLN A 167 -17.26 4.55 27.61
C GLN A 167 -15.88 5.23 27.59
N ILE A 168 -15.84 6.53 27.86
CA ILE A 168 -14.63 7.36 27.76
C ILE A 168 -13.48 6.96 28.68
N ASN A 169 -13.77 6.25 29.76
CA ASN A 169 -12.77 5.73 30.70
C ASN A 169 -12.43 4.25 30.47
N HIS A 170 -12.78 3.68 29.32
CA HIS A 170 -12.31 2.35 28.93
C HIS A 170 -10.77 2.35 28.85
N PRO A 171 -10.07 1.34 29.41
CA PRO A 171 -8.61 1.31 29.47
C PRO A 171 -7.91 1.49 28.12
N ASP A 172 -8.56 1.07 27.02
CA ASP A 172 -8.06 1.15 25.65
C ASP A 172 -8.54 2.39 24.87
N LEU A 173 -9.25 3.31 25.53
CA LEU A 173 -9.74 4.56 24.96
C LEU A 173 -9.29 5.80 25.73
N VAL A 174 -9.08 5.69 27.03
CA VAL A 174 -8.92 6.84 27.92
C VAL A 174 -7.81 7.81 27.53
N ASN A 175 -6.73 7.33 26.95
CA ASN A 175 -5.61 8.15 26.48
C ASN A 175 -5.81 8.70 25.05
N LYS A 176 -6.88 8.28 24.39
CA LYS A 176 -7.21 8.66 23.00
C LYS A 176 -8.36 9.67 22.93
N VAL A 177 -9.13 9.78 24.00
CA VAL A 177 -10.31 10.61 24.07
C VAL A 177 -9.93 12.07 24.32
N VAL A 178 -10.41 12.97 23.46
CA VAL A 178 -10.39 14.42 23.69
C VAL A 178 -11.74 14.90 24.27
N PRO A 179 -11.87 16.15 24.76
CA PRO A 179 -13.15 16.65 25.27
C PRO A 179 -14.29 16.47 24.26
N GLY A 180 -15.36 15.86 24.72
CA GLY A 180 -16.58 15.59 23.96
C GLY A 180 -17.81 16.32 24.49
N ARG A 181 -18.98 15.88 24.05
CA ARG A 181 -20.27 16.51 24.38
C ARG A 181 -21.41 15.51 24.47
N ASP A 182 -22.32 15.69 25.39
CA ASP A 182 -23.70 15.20 25.30
C ASP A 182 -24.58 16.33 24.75
N VAL A 183 -25.00 16.20 23.48
CA VAL A 183 -25.83 17.23 22.82
C VAL A 183 -27.31 17.05 23.13
N VAL A 184 -27.71 15.95 23.78
CA VAL A 184 -29.10 15.71 24.18
C VAL A 184 -29.41 16.32 25.55
N ASP A 185 -28.52 16.10 26.51
CA ASP A 185 -28.65 16.64 27.87
C ASP A 185 -27.93 18.00 28.03
N ASP A 186 -27.28 18.47 26.96
CA ASP A 186 -26.56 19.77 26.88
C ASP A 186 -25.44 19.91 27.91
N ASP A 187 -24.65 18.84 28.10
CA ASP A 187 -23.52 18.83 29.05
C ASP A 187 -22.25 18.23 28.41
N ASN A 188 -21.17 18.08 29.18
CA ASN A 188 -19.88 17.59 28.70
C ASN A 188 -19.60 16.12 29.08
N ASP A 189 -20.62 15.36 29.43
CA ASP A 189 -20.48 13.96 29.81
C ASP A 189 -21.10 13.02 28.74
N PRO A 190 -20.32 12.54 27.75
CA PRO A 190 -20.82 11.63 26.74
C PRO A 190 -20.92 10.18 27.23
N SER A 191 -20.70 9.91 28.52
CA SER A 191 -20.70 8.59 29.12
C SER A 191 -22.08 7.91 29.07
N PRO A 192 -22.11 6.55 29.12
CA PRO A 192 -23.37 5.81 29.22
C PRO A 192 -24.18 6.16 30.46
N CYS A 193 -25.50 6.21 30.32
CA CYS A 193 -26.44 6.44 31.43
C CYS A 193 -26.64 5.21 32.31
N GLY A 194 -26.08 4.06 31.93
CA GLY A 194 -26.19 2.77 32.59
C GLY A 194 -26.95 1.73 31.77
N GLY A 195 -26.81 0.46 32.14
CA GLY A 195 -27.33 -0.66 31.36
C GLY A 195 -26.39 -0.97 30.19
N ASN A 196 -26.90 -1.19 28.99
CA ASN A 196 -26.11 -1.41 27.76
C ASN A 196 -26.17 -0.18 26.83
N ASP A 197 -26.39 1.00 27.37
CA ASP A 197 -26.59 2.21 26.60
C ASP A 197 -25.32 2.64 25.83
N GLY A 198 -24.12 2.36 26.38
CA GLY A 198 -22.85 2.70 25.77
C GLY A 198 -22.20 1.61 24.94
N PHE A 199 -22.84 0.46 24.74
CA PHE A 199 -22.22 -0.67 24.03
C PHE A 199 -21.84 -0.30 22.60
N HIS A 200 -22.78 0.24 21.83
CA HIS A 200 -22.59 0.51 20.40
C HIS A 200 -21.53 1.60 20.18
N GLY A 201 -21.68 2.77 20.81
CA GLY A 201 -20.74 3.88 20.63
C GLY A 201 -19.34 3.57 21.18
N SER A 202 -19.23 2.78 22.27
CA SER A 202 -17.92 2.33 22.76
C SER A 202 -17.24 1.41 21.76
N HIS A 203 -17.98 0.50 21.12
CA HIS A 203 -17.45 -0.40 20.10
C HIS A 203 -17.00 0.38 18.85
N VAL A 204 -17.80 1.30 18.37
CA VAL A 204 -17.50 2.20 17.27
C VAL A 204 -16.25 3.03 17.56
N SER A 205 -16.16 3.62 18.78
CA SER A 205 -15.02 4.44 19.20
C SER A 205 -13.71 3.66 19.25
N GLY A 206 -13.73 2.41 19.72
CA GLY A 206 -12.55 1.54 19.69
C GLY A 206 -12.12 1.17 18.27
N THR A 207 -13.07 1.00 17.35
CA THR A 207 -12.77 0.75 15.95
C THR A 207 -12.13 1.99 15.29
N VAL A 208 -12.57 3.21 15.66
CA VAL A 208 -11.96 4.46 15.17
C VAL A 208 -10.57 4.65 15.75
N GLY A 209 -10.40 4.55 17.09
CA GLY A 209 -9.19 5.03 17.70
C GLY A 209 -8.85 4.38 19.05
N ALA A 210 -8.96 3.04 19.20
CA ALA A 210 -8.37 2.36 20.34
C ALA A 210 -6.86 2.63 20.44
N GLU A 211 -6.32 2.69 21.66
CA GLU A 211 -4.91 2.95 21.90
C GLU A 211 -4.07 1.76 21.41
N THR A 212 -3.34 1.97 20.32
CA THR A 212 -2.57 0.95 19.64
C THR A 212 -1.17 0.83 20.23
N ASN A 213 -0.65 -0.40 20.33
CA ASN A 213 0.69 -0.73 20.82
C ASN A 213 0.89 -0.44 22.34
N ASN A 214 -0.14 -0.69 23.14
CA ASN A 214 -0.16 -0.46 24.59
C ASN A 214 -0.12 -1.74 25.44
N ASN A 215 0.13 -2.93 24.85
CA ASN A 215 0.04 -4.28 25.42
C ASN A 215 -1.37 -4.68 25.90
N LEU A 216 -2.41 -4.03 25.45
CA LEU A 216 -3.77 -4.22 25.90
C LEU A 216 -4.72 -4.32 24.71
N GLY A 217 -5.74 -5.15 24.80
CA GLY A 217 -6.91 -5.16 23.95
C GLY A 217 -6.69 -5.17 22.45
N VAL A 218 -7.18 -4.11 21.78
CA VAL A 218 -7.31 -4.00 20.34
C VAL A 218 -6.51 -2.82 19.77
N ALA A 219 -6.11 -2.93 18.51
CA ALA A 219 -5.51 -1.84 17.75
C ALA A 219 -6.57 -1.10 16.90
N SER A 220 -6.32 0.15 16.55
CA SER A 220 -7.11 0.92 15.58
C SER A 220 -6.31 1.24 14.33
N LEU A 221 -6.96 1.33 13.18
CA LEU A 221 -6.30 1.66 11.90
C LEU A 221 -5.62 3.04 11.94
N GLY A 222 -6.24 4.02 12.61
CA GLY A 222 -5.72 5.37 12.78
C GLY A 222 -4.50 5.48 13.72
N TYR A 223 -4.21 4.43 14.47
CA TYR A 223 -3.09 4.27 15.39
C TYR A 223 -2.99 5.39 16.44
N ASN A 224 -2.44 6.58 16.08
CA ASN A 224 -2.23 7.69 16.99
C ASN A 224 -3.29 8.81 16.93
N ILE A 225 -4.31 8.70 16.07
CA ILE A 225 -5.38 9.72 16.04
C ILE A 225 -6.16 9.81 17.36
N SER A 226 -6.82 10.93 17.59
CA SER A 226 -7.67 11.15 18.75
C SER A 226 -9.16 10.93 18.44
N VAL A 227 -9.93 10.57 19.45
CA VAL A 227 -11.38 10.35 19.37
C VAL A 227 -12.13 11.44 20.14
N MET A 228 -13.06 12.12 19.48
CA MET A 228 -13.98 13.08 20.11
C MET A 228 -15.34 12.40 20.32
N PRO A 229 -15.72 12.04 21.56
CA PRO A 229 -16.98 11.36 21.85
C PRO A 229 -18.14 12.36 21.85
N ILE A 230 -19.15 12.12 21.02
CA ILE A 230 -20.37 12.93 20.95
C ILE A 230 -21.58 12.03 21.21
N LYS A 231 -22.18 12.18 22.37
CA LYS A 231 -23.40 11.46 22.71
C LYS A 231 -24.62 12.15 22.08
N ILE A 232 -25.35 11.37 21.29
CA ILE A 232 -26.58 11.79 20.60
C ILE A 232 -27.79 10.96 21.05
N GLY A 233 -27.56 10.01 21.98
CA GLY A 233 -28.57 9.12 22.50
C GLY A 233 -29.32 9.71 23.71
N ASN A 234 -30.64 9.54 23.74
CA ASN A 234 -31.48 9.93 24.86
C ASN A 234 -31.58 8.80 25.88
N CYS A 235 -31.10 9.04 27.11
CA CYS A 235 -31.06 8.04 28.18
C CYS A 235 -32.44 7.46 28.57
N SER A 236 -33.48 8.24 28.44
CA SER A 236 -34.82 7.84 28.88
C SER A 236 -35.54 6.98 27.83
N THR A 237 -35.25 7.20 26.56
CA THR A 237 -35.95 6.53 25.43
C THR A 237 -35.10 5.58 24.66
N GLY A 238 -33.76 5.65 24.78
CA GLY A 238 -32.80 4.92 23.94
C GLY A 238 -32.76 5.41 22.49
N ALA A 239 -33.49 6.47 22.14
CA ALA A 239 -33.54 6.98 20.76
C ALA A 239 -32.36 7.92 20.49
N LEU A 240 -31.83 7.89 19.27
CA LEU A 240 -30.81 8.84 18.81
C LEU A 240 -31.52 10.10 18.32
N THR A 241 -31.54 11.15 19.15
CA THR A 241 -32.28 12.40 18.87
C THR A 241 -31.39 13.58 18.55
N GLY A 242 -30.10 13.53 18.91
CA GLY A 242 -29.12 14.61 18.73
C GLY A 242 -28.21 14.49 17.52
N GLY A 243 -28.54 13.62 16.51
CA GLY A 243 -27.59 13.28 15.42
C GLY A 243 -27.06 14.50 14.67
N TYR A 244 -27.91 15.38 14.18
CA TYR A 244 -27.48 16.56 13.43
C TYR A 244 -26.87 17.64 14.33
N ASP A 245 -27.31 17.78 15.56
CA ASP A 245 -26.70 18.68 16.53
C ASP A 245 -25.28 18.23 16.88
N GLY A 246 -25.07 16.91 16.98
CA GLY A 246 -23.75 16.32 17.17
C GLY A 246 -22.79 16.59 16.03
N ILE A 247 -23.26 16.55 14.77
CA ILE A 247 -22.45 16.89 13.60
C ILE A 247 -22.00 18.36 13.66
N ILE A 248 -22.94 19.27 13.91
CA ILE A 248 -22.65 20.72 14.01
C ILE A 248 -21.64 20.96 15.13
N TRP A 249 -21.91 20.42 16.34
CA TRP A 249 -21.02 20.62 17.47
C TRP A 249 -19.60 20.10 17.21
N ALA A 250 -19.47 18.90 16.66
CA ALA A 250 -18.18 18.32 16.35
C ALA A 250 -17.39 19.17 15.33
N ALA A 251 -18.06 19.64 14.28
CA ALA A 251 -17.45 20.51 13.27
C ALA A 251 -16.98 21.86 13.86
N ASP A 252 -17.74 22.44 14.77
CA ASP A 252 -17.42 23.72 15.43
C ASP A 252 -16.31 23.58 16.50
N ASN A 253 -16.05 22.35 16.99
CA ASN A 253 -15.11 22.08 18.07
C ASN A 253 -13.86 21.29 17.65
N GLY A 254 -13.53 21.32 16.35
CA GLY A 254 -12.22 20.88 15.86
C GLY A 254 -12.14 19.40 15.51
N ALA A 255 -13.24 18.77 15.11
CA ALA A 255 -13.18 17.48 14.46
C ALA A 255 -12.67 17.64 13.02
N ASP A 256 -11.73 16.78 12.59
CA ASP A 256 -11.25 16.70 11.21
C ASP A 256 -12.12 15.74 10.37
N ALA A 257 -12.70 14.73 11.03
CA ALA A 257 -13.67 13.82 10.42
C ALA A 257 -14.74 13.42 11.44
N ILE A 258 -15.91 13.00 10.96
CA ILE A 258 -17.03 12.57 11.80
C ILE A 258 -17.54 11.23 11.33
N ASN A 259 -17.53 10.24 12.24
CA ASN A 259 -18.18 8.95 12.03
C ASN A 259 -19.64 8.96 12.50
N MET A 260 -20.52 8.51 11.63
CA MET A 260 -21.97 8.40 11.84
C MET A 260 -22.41 6.95 11.64
N SER A 261 -22.33 6.15 12.71
CA SER A 261 -22.79 4.75 12.69
C SER A 261 -24.30 4.62 12.96
N TRP A 262 -25.08 5.56 12.47
CA TRP A 262 -26.52 5.68 12.64
C TRP A 262 -27.19 6.25 11.38
N GLY A 263 -28.52 6.14 11.31
CA GLY A 263 -29.28 6.74 10.23
C GLY A 263 -30.75 6.27 10.17
N GLY A 264 -31.40 6.62 9.07
CA GLY A 264 -32.79 6.26 8.79
C GLY A 264 -33.18 6.45 7.32
N GLY A 265 -34.38 6.03 6.94
CA GLY A 265 -34.87 6.07 5.55
C GLY A 265 -35.44 7.41 5.09
N GLY A 266 -35.41 8.47 5.92
CA GLY A 266 -36.04 9.75 5.61
C GLY A 266 -35.05 10.80 5.08
N VAL A 267 -35.22 11.24 3.83
CA VAL A 267 -34.49 12.39 3.31
C VAL A 267 -34.96 13.69 3.94
N SER A 268 -34.02 14.58 4.27
CA SER A 268 -34.32 15.89 4.88
C SER A 268 -33.41 16.98 4.29
N THR A 269 -34.01 18.09 3.84
CA THR A 269 -33.23 19.25 3.42
C THR A 269 -32.39 19.81 4.57
N TYR A 270 -32.92 19.77 5.81
CA TYR A 270 -32.17 20.17 7.00
C TYR A 270 -30.92 19.28 7.18
N GLY A 271 -31.09 17.96 7.08
CA GLY A 271 -29.97 17.04 7.21
C GLY A 271 -28.90 17.26 6.14
N GLN A 272 -29.29 17.47 4.87
CA GLN A 272 -28.34 17.82 3.81
C GLN A 272 -27.61 19.14 4.09
N ASN A 273 -28.32 20.15 4.61
CA ASN A 273 -27.69 21.43 4.93
C ASN A 273 -26.67 21.30 6.07
N VAL A 274 -26.93 20.44 7.07
CA VAL A 274 -25.98 20.15 8.15
C VAL A 274 -24.72 19.44 7.61
N CYS A 275 -24.90 18.46 6.72
CA CYS A 275 -23.76 17.80 6.08
C CYS A 275 -22.93 18.78 5.24
N ASN A 276 -23.59 19.65 4.47
CA ASN A 276 -22.90 20.69 3.71
C ASN A 276 -22.16 21.69 4.62
N TYR A 277 -22.73 22.03 5.78
CA TYR A 277 -22.09 22.91 6.75
C TYR A 277 -20.77 22.34 7.25
N ALA A 278 -20.77 21.09 7.72
CA ALA A 278 -19.57 20.42 8.21
C ALA A 278 -18.51 20.25 7.10
N TRP A 279 -18.94 19.82 5.89
CA TRP A 279 -18.04 19.71 4.74
C TRP A 279 -17.39 21.04 4.36
N ASN A 280 -18.16 22.13 4.33
CA ASN A 280 -17.63 23.47 4.04
C ASN A 280 -16.70 24.01 5.13
N ALA A 281 -16.81 23.48 6.35
CA ALA A 281 -15.87 23.75 7.45
C ALA A 281 -14.57 22.91 7.31
N GLY A 282 -14.47 22.03 6.32
CA GLY A 282 -13.29 21.18 6.09
C GLY A 282 -13.38 19.79 6.72
N VAL A 283 -14.52 19.41 7.29
CA VAL A 283 -14.71 18.15 8.01
C VAL A 283 -15.22 17.06 7.09
N ILE A 284 -14.58 15.89 7.09
CA ILE A 284 -14.99 14.75 6.28
C ILE A 284 -16.04 13.94 7.02
N LEU A 285 -17.16 13.67 6.36
CA LEU A 285 -18.29 12.94 6.92
C LEU A 285 -18.32 11.50 6.41
N ILE A 286 -18.40 10.53 7.32
CA ILE A 286 -18.41 9.10 7.01
C ILE A 286 -19.62 8.46 7.68
N ALA A 287 -20.44 7.71 6.93
CA ALA A 287 -21.67 7.15 7.48
C ALA A 287 -21.93 5.70 7.05
N ALA A 288 -22.52 4.94 7.97
CA ALA A 288 -22.95 3.58 7.76
C ALA A 288 -24.14 3.51 6.77
N ALA A 289 -24.04 2.64 5.77
CA ALA A 289 -25.05 2.52 4.70
C ALA A 289 -26.39 1.90 5.14
N GLY A 290 -26.44 1.21 6.30
CA GLY A 290 -27.63 0.54 6.81
C GLY A 290 -27.55 -0.99 6.71
N ASN A 291 -28.47 -1.68 7.41
CA ASN A 291 -28.37 -3.13 7.66
C ASN A 291 -29.62 -3.92 7.23
N ASP A 292 -30.43 -3.40 6.31
CA ASP A 292 -31.68 -4.03 5.85
C ASP A 292 -31.52 -4.89 4.58
N ASN A 293 -30.29 -5.02 4.06
CA ASN A 293 -30.02 -5.78 2.83
C ASN A 293 -30.87 -5.31 1.63
N THR A 294 -31.00 -4.02 1.46
CA THR A 294 -31.74 -3.39 0.36
C THR A 294 -30.90 -2.36 -0.37
N ASN A 295 -31.36 -1.91 -1.55
CA ASN A 295 -30.74 -0.82 -2.29
C ASN A 295 -31.38 0.55 -1.98
N GLN A 296 -32.21 0.63 -0.96
CA GLN A 296 -32.81 1.89 -0.54
C GLN A 296 -31.75 2.79 0.11
N GLN A 297 -31.79 4.06 -0.24
CA GLN A 297 -30.94 5.08 0.37
C GLN A 297 -31.22 5.21 1.88
N PHE A 298 -30.14 5.35 2.63
CA PHE A 298 -30.14 5.50 4.07
C PHE A 298 -29.42 6.80 4.46
N TYR A 299 -30.02 7.61 5.28
CA TYR A 299 -29.50 8.94 5.60
C TYR A 299 -28.99 9.00 7.03
N PRO A 300 -27.82 9.66 7.28
CA PRO A 300 -27.14 10.63 6.41
C PRO A 300 -26.22 10.04 5.31
N ALA A 301 -25.99 8.73 5.24
CA ALA A 301 -25.02 8.13 4.33
C ALA A 301 -25.25 8.50 2.84
N ALA A 302 -26.51 8.67 2.43
CA ALA A 302 -26.85 8.97 1.04
C ALA A 302 -26.97 10.48 0.75
N TYR A 303 -26.54 11.35 1.65
CA TYR A 303 -26.43 12.79 1.36
C TYR A 303 -25.16 13.10 0.58
N ASP A 304 -25.21 14.17 -0.21
CA ASP A 304 -24.02 14.74 -0.83
C ASP A 304 -23.00 15.14 0.26
N ASN A 305 -21.71 15.01 -0.05
CA ASN A 305 -20.59 15.31 0.86
C ASN A 305 -20.49 14.36 2.09
N VAL A 306 -21.09 13.19 2.01
CA VAL A 306 -20.97 12.12 3.00
C VAL A 306 -20.43 10.87 2.32
N VAL A 307 -19.38 10.26 2.86
CA VAL A 307 -18.84 8.98 2.39
C VAL A 307 -19.72 7.85 2.94
N SER A 308 -20.45 7.21 2.05
CA SER A 308 -21.33 6.08 2.38
C SER A 308 -20.57 4.76 2.40
N VAL A 309 -20.69 3.97 3.49
CA VAL A 309 -19.87 2.78 3.72
C VAL A 309 -20.72 1.52 3.81
N ALA A 310 -20.53 0.59 2.85
CA ALA A 310 -21.06 -0.77 2.91
C ALA A 310 -20.17 -1.71 3.72
N ALA A 311 -20.73 -2.84 4.18
CA ALA A 311 -20.00 -3.82 4.98
C ALA A 311 -19.62 -5.06 4.17
N THR A 312 -18.37 -5.55 4.34
CA THR A 312 -17.86 -6.80 3.76
C THR A 312 -17.49 -7.83 4.84
N THR A 313 -17.37 -9.08 4.40
CA THR A 313 -16.83 -10.21 5.15
C THR A 313 -15.31 -10.33 4.94
N SER A 314 -14.67 -11.30 5.59
CA SER A 314 -13.24 -11.62 5.42
C SER A 314 -12.88 -12.18 4.03
N GLY A 315 -13.86 -12.58 3.23
CA GLY A 315 -13.68 -13.00 1.85
C GLY A 315 -14.15 -11.94 0.83
N ASP A 316 -14.19 -10.67 1.21
CA ASP A 316 -14.64 -9.55 0.39
C ASP A 316 -16.09 -9.61 -0.11
N ALA A 317 -16.83 -10.65 0.24
CA ALA A 317 -18.24 -10.71 -0.08
C ALA A 317 -19.02 -9.65 0.72
N LYS A 318 -20.02 -9.02 0.10
CA LYS A 318 -20.98 -8.15 0.77
C LYS A 318 -21.57 -8.86 1.98
N SER A 319 -21.51 -8.25 3.16
CA SER A 319 -22.17 -8.80 4.35
C SER A 319 -23.68 -8.96 4.11
N SER A 320 -24.25 -10.08 4.58
CA SER A 320 -25.64 -10.45 4.27
C SER A 320 -26.67 -9.39 4.65
N PHE A 321 -26.37 -8.57 5.64
CA PHE A 321 -27.20 -7.48 6.12
C PHE A 321 -26.95 -6.14 5.40
N SER A 322 -25.74 -5.95 4.80
CA SER A 322 -25.34 -4.64 4.27
C SER A 322 -26.30 -4.12 3.19
N GLN A 323 -26.68 -2.87 3.28
CA GLN A 323 -27.25 -2.15 2.15
C GLN A 323 -26.24 -1.99 1.02
N TYR A 324 -26.76 -1.81 -0.18
CA TYR A 324 -26.01 -1.74 -1.43
C TYR A 324 -26.73 -0.79 -2.40
N GLY A 325 -26.06 -0.37 -3.44
CA GLY A 325 -26.64 0.48 -4.48
C GLY A 325 -25.58 1.39 -5.09
N THR A 326 -25.94 2.07 -6.18
CA THR A 326 -25.05 3.01 -6.88
C THR A 326 -24.73 4.29 -6.10
N TRP A 327 -25.33 4.45 -4.94
CA TRP A 327 -25.13 5.55 -3.99
C TRP A 327 -24.11 5.21 -2.90
N ILE A 328 -23.58 3.99 -2.88
CA ILE A 328 -22.47 3.58 -2.01
C ILE A 328 -21.15 4.10 -2.60
N ASP A 329 -20.29 4.69 -1.77
CA ASP A 329 -19.00 5.20 -2.18
C ASP A 329 -17.87 4.17 -2.00
N VAL A 330 -17.89 3.43 -0.89
CA VAL A 330 -16.84 2.47 -0.56
C VAL A 330 -17.37 1.35 0.36
N ALA A 331 -16.65 0.26 0.45
CA ALA A 331 -16.92 -0.82 1.39
C ALA A 331 -15.75 -1.02 2.38
N ALA A 332 -16.04 -1.58 3.54
CA ALA A 332 -15.04 -1.94 4.53
C ALA A 332 -15.46 -3.19 5.33
N PRO A 333 -14.53 -3.88 6.00
CA PRO A 333 -14.85 -4.97 6.90
C PRO A 333 -15.89 -4.58 7.94
N GLY A 334 -17.02 -5.32 7.99
CA GLY A 334 -18.11 -5.04 8.91
C GLY A 334 -18.73 -6.29 9.55
N SER A 335 -18.15 -7.47 9.31
CA SER A 335 -18.59 -8.74 9.91
C SER A 335 -17.56 -9.24 10.91
N GLN A 336 -17.98 -9.63 12.12
CA GLN A 336 -17.08 -10.18 13.15
C GLN A 336 -15.91 -9.21 13.45
N ILE A 337 -16.21 -7.96 13.74
CA ILE A 337 -15.25 -6.92 14.11
C ILE A 337 -15.07 -6.90 15.64
N LEU A 338 -13.86 -7.10 16.09
CA LEU A 338 -13.49 -7.04 17.51
C LEU A 338 -13.13 -5.59 17.89
N SER A 339 -13.74 -5.07 18.96
CA SER A 339 -13.44 -3.73 19.47
C SER A 339 -13.77 -3.63 20.96
N THR A 340 -13.52 -2.48 21.54
CA THR A 340 -13.88 -2.14 22.92
C THR A 340 -15.40 -2.23 23.13
N ASN A 341 -15.84 -2.46 24.35
CA ASN A 341 -17.26 -2.39 24.69
C ASN A 341 -17.49 -1.58 25.97
N GLU A 342 -18.71 -1.52 26.42
CA GLU A 342 -19.05 -0.87 27.67
C GLU A 342 -18.34 -1.55 28.86
N GLY A 343 -17.84 -0.75 29.80
CA GLY A 343 -17.01 -1.22 30.92
C GLY A 343 -15.51 -1.25 30.55
N THR A 344 -14.89 -2.41 30.60
CA THR A 344 -13.44 -2.59 30.33
C THR A 344 -13.17 -3.76 29.37
N GLY A 345 -14.22 -4.28 28.73
CA GLY A 345 -14.14 -5.51 27.94
C GLY A 345 -14.04 -5.24 26.44
N TYR A 346 -14.02 -6.35 25.71
CA TYR A 346 -13.96 -6.37 24.24
C TYR A 346 -15.00 -7.35 23.72
N SER A 347 -15.56 -7.07 22.58
CA SER A 347 -16.55 -7.96 21.97
C SER A 347 -16.55 -7.89 20.46
N MET A 348 -16.98 -8.99 19.84
CA MET A 348 -17.27 -9.04 18.42
C MET A 348 -18.62 -8.39 18.14
N SER A 349 -18.69 -7.57 17.10
CA SER A 349 -19.95 -7.02 16.57
C SER A 349 -19.95 -7.06 15.04
N GLN A 350 -21.09 -6.76 14.44
CA GLN A 350 -21.25 -6.71 12.99
C GLN A 350 -22.27 -5.65 12.60
N GLY A 351 -22.08 -5.07 11.44
CA GLY A 351 -22.95 -4.01 10.91
C GLY A 351 -22.16 -3.09 9.98
N THR A 352 -22.86 -2.33 9.17
CA THR A 352 -22.26 -1.17 8.50
C THR A 352 -21.78 -0.14 9.53
N SER A 353 -22.34 -0.19 10.74
CA SER A 353 -21.86 0.56 11.92
C SER A 353 -20.44 0.20 12.37
N MET A 354 -19.88 -0.96 11.98
CA MET A 354 -18.50 -1.37 12.24
C MET A 354 -17.60 -1.15 11.02
N ALA A 355 -18.16 -1.11 9.83
CA ALA A 355 -17.47 -0.76 8.60
C ALA A 355 -17.16 0.75 8.51
N SER A 356 -18.14 1.59 8.81
CA SER A 356 -18.00 3.06 8.79
C SER A 356 -16.85 3.57 9.68
N PRO A 357 -16.70 3.16 10.95
CA PRO A 357 -15.60 3.61 11.80
C PRO A 357 -14.22 3.13 11.31
N MET A 358 -14.14 2.02 10.58
CA MET A 358 -12.89 1.58 9.94
C MET A 358 -12.47 2.59 8.87
N VAL A 359 -13.41 3.08 8.06
CA VAL A 359 -13.16 4.13 7.07
C VAL A 359 -12.82 5.46 7.75
N ALA A 360 -13.52 5.83 8.81
CA ALA A 360 -13.24 7.07 9.56
C ALA A 360 -11.84 7.04 10.20
N SER A 361 -11.43 5.88 10.70
CA SER A 361 -10.09 5.63 11.23
C SER A 361 -9.00 5.81 10.16
N LEU A 362 -9.24 5.25 8.95
CA LEU A 362 -8.36 5.45 7.80
C LEU A 362 -8.29 6.92 7.38
N VAL A 363 -9.43 7.61 7.30
CA VAL A 363 -9.48 9.04 6.95
C VAL A 363 -8.66 9.86 7.95
N GLY A 364 -8.75 9.58 9.26
CA GLY A 364 -7.90 10.21 10.26
C GLY A 364 -6.40 9.96 10.03
N LEU A 365 -6.02 8.74 9.68
CA LEU A 365 -4.64 8.39 9.31
C LEU A 365 -4.18 9.14 8.05
N MET A 366 -5.04 9.23 7.03
CA MET A 366 -4.79 9.95 5.78
C MET A 366 -4.58 11.45 6.00
N ILE A 367 -5.42 12.09 6.82
CA ILE A 367 -5.28 13.52 7.19
C ILE A 367 -3.95 13.74 7.94
N SER A 368 -3.60 12.82 8.86
CA SER A 368 -2.31 12.88 9.57
C SER A 368 -1.11 12.78 8.63
N HIS A 369 -1.22 11.96 7.59
CA HIS A 369 -0.14 11.76 6.60
C HIS A 369 0.02 12.97 5.67
N ALA A 370 -1.09 13.56 5.24
CA ALA A 370 -1.10 14.68 4.28
C ALA A 370 -1.97 15.85 4.79
N PRO A 371 -1.51 16.60 5.83
CA PRO A 371 -2.31 17.66 6.46
C PRO A 371 -2.59 18.86 5.54
N SER A 372 -1.94 18.94 4.38
CA SER A 372 -2.18 19.96 3.36
C SER A 372 -3.22 19.55 2.31
N ALA A 373 -3.63 18.27 2.29
CA ALA A 373 -4.65 17.77 1.37
C ALA A 373 -6.03 18.32 1.75
N THR A 374 -6.82 18.69 0.75
CA THR A 374 -8.21 19.11 0.98
C THR A 374 -9.11 17.89 1.29
N PRO A 375 -10.29 18.08 1.89
CA PRO A 375 -11.27 17.00 2.06
C PRO A 375 -11.56 16.24 0.76
N SER A 376 -11.67 16.94 -0.36
CA SER A 376 -11.88 16.34 -1.68
C SER A 376 -10.69 15.47 -2.12
N ASP A 377 -9.45 15.88 -1.83
CA ASP A 377 -8.25 15.10 -2.15
C ASP A 377 -8.20 13.81 -1.32
N ILE A 378 -8.47 13.91 -0.01
CA ILE A 378 -8.54 12.76 0.89
C ILE A 378 -9.60 11.76 0.40
N VAL A 379 -10.83 12.22 0.11
CA VAL A 379 -11.91 11.35 -0.36
C VAL A 379 -11.56 10.77 -1.73
N SER A 380 -10.99 11.54 -2.65
CA SER A 380 -10.57 11.04 -3.96
C SER A 380 -9.53 9.91 -3.84
N CYS A 381 -8.51 10.08 -2.98
CA CYS A 381 -7.52 9.05 -2.72
C CYS A 381 -8.13 7.83 -2.02
N LEU A 382 -9.01 8.02 -1.04
CA LEU A 382 -9.73 6.93 -0.39
C LEU A 382 -10.47 6.04 -1.40
N LEU A 383 -11.19 6.66 -2.33
CA LEU A 383 -12.01 5.94 -3.30
C LEU A 383 -11.18 5.31 -4.43
N SER A 384 -10.18 6.02 -4.95
CA SER A 384 -9.36 5.52 -6.06
C SER A 384 -8.37 4.42 -5.68
N SER A 385 -8.03 4.31 -4.39
CA SER A 385 -7.12 3.28 -3.85
C SER A 385 -7.83 2.02 -3.36
N ALA A 386 -9.17 1.98 -3.42
CA ALA A 386 -9.93 0.83 -2.94
C ALA A 386 -9.69 -0.41 -3.81
N ASP A 387 -9.55 -1.56 -3.16
CA ASP A 387 -9.42 -2.85 -3.84
C ASP A 387 -10.72 -3.25 -4.52
N ASN A 388 -10.62 -3.67 -5.77
CA ASN A 388 -11.79 -4.15 -6.51
C ASN A 388 -12.30 -5.48 -5.92
N ILE A 389 -13.56 -5.49 -5.50
CA ILE A 389 -14.23 -6.67 -4.91
C ILE A 389 -15.37 -7.20 -5.78
N GLU A 390 -15.46 -6.81 -7.03
CA GLU A 390 -16.54 -7.19 -7.97
C GLU A 390 -16.59 -8.71 -8.19
N SER A 391 -15.43 -9.38 -8.26
CA SER A 391 -15.35 -10.83 -8.44
C SER A 391 -15.98 -11.61 -7.28
N ALA A 392 -15.83 -11.14 -6.06
CA ALA A 392 -16.47 -11.70 -4.87
C ALA A 392 -17.98 -11.36 -4.79
N ASN A 393 -18.47 -10.42 -5.62
CA ASN A 393 -19.81 -9.84 -5.55
C ASN A 393 -20.54 -9.80 -6.91
N PRO A 394 -20.64 -10.90 -7.68
CA PRO A 394 -21.14 -10.87 -9.05
C PRO A 394 -22.61 -10.40 -9.15
N ASN A 395 -23.39 -10.49 -8.07
CA ASN A 395 -24.78 -10.03 -8.01
C ASN A 395 -24.93 -8.55 -7.62
N TYR A 396 -23.83 -7.86 -7.30
CA TYR A 396 -23.82 -6.49 -6.78
C TYR A 396 -22.85 -5.59 -7.53
N GLN A 397 -22.52 -5.92 -8.77
CA GLN A 397 -21.60 -5.13 -9.61
C GLN A 397 -22.01 -3.66 -9.68
N GLY A 398 -21.07 -2.75 -9.44
CA GLY A 398 -21.27 -1.30 -9.37
C GLY A 398 -22.16 -0.83 -8.22
N GLN A 399 -22.40 -1.67 -7.19
CA GLN A 399 -23.30 -1.36 -6.09
C GLN A 399 -22.63 -1.38 -4.70
N LEU A 400 -21.32 -1.54 -4.65
CA LEU A 400 -20.53 -1.53 -3.43
C LEU A 400 -19.44 -0.43 -3.46
N GLY A 401 -19.70 0.62 -4.24
CA GLY A 401 -18.79 1.73 -4.42
C GLY A 401 -17.54 1.35 -5.19
N SER A 402 -16.43 1.99 -4.85
CA SER A 402 -15.11 1.75 -5.47
C SER A 402 -14.49 0.41 -5.07
N GLY A 403 -15.04 -0.27 -4.05
CA GLY A 403 -14.51 -1.52 -3.53
C GLY A 403 -14.18 -1.45 -2.04
N ARG A 404 -13.33 -2.38 -1.54
CA ARG A 404 -12.89 -2.39 -0.15
C ARG A 404 -11.72 -1.42 0.06
N ILE A 405 -11.75 -0.63 1.14
CA ILE A 405 -10.64 0.25 1.50
C ILE A 405 -9.30 -0.50 1.56
N ASN A 406 -8.24 0.17 1.11
CA ASN A 406 -6.85 -0.26 1.19
C ASN A 406 -6.02 0.87 1.81
N ALA A 407 -5.56 0.66 3.05
CA ALA A 407 -4.93 1.73 3.82
C ALA A 407 -3.54 2.10 3.27
N GLU A 408 -2.77 1.12 2.81
CA GLU A 408 -1.46 1.34 2.21
C GLU A 408 -1.57 2.17 0.94
N GLU A 409 -2.41 1.76 -0.01
CA GLU A 409 -2.59 2.45 -1.28
C GLU A 409 -3.20 3.85 -1.10
N ALA A 410 -4.07 4.04 -0.09
CA ALA A 410 -4.62 5.35 0.23
C ALA A 410 -3.55 6.34 0.69
N LEU A 411 -2.59 5.91 1.50
CA LEU A 411 -1.46 6.75 1.91
C LEU A 411 -0.47 6.98 0.77
N ILE A 412 -0.21 5.97 -0.06
CA ILE A 412 0.63 6.11 -1.26
C ILE A 412 0.03 7.13 -2.23
N CYS A 413 -1.28 7.09 -2.46
CA CYS A 413 -1.99 8.09 -3.26
C CYS A 413 -1.75 9.51 -2.73
N LEU A 414 -1.73 9.69 -1.41
CA LEU A 414 -1.54 10.99 -0.77
C LEU A 414 -0.08 11.48 -0.76
N ASN A 415 0.89 10.65 -1.09
CA ASN A 415 2.28 11.13 -1.25
C ASN A 415 2.36 12.28 -2.25
N ALA A 416 1.47 12.33 -3.23
CA ALA A 416 1.33 13.43 -4.16
C ALA A 416 1.03 14.79 -3.49
N PHE A 417 0.43 14.80 -2.31
CA PHE A 417 0.12 16.03 -1.55
C PHE A 417 1.20 16.41 -0.54
N THR A 418 2.16 15.52 -0.30
CA THR A 418 3.35 15.85 0.50
C THR A 418 4.40 16.55 -0.34
N TYR A 419 4.39 16.33 -1.66
CA TYR A 419 5.33 16.91 -2.62
C TYR A 419 4.60 17.74 -3.68
N SER A 420 5.14 18.92 -4.01
CA SER A 420 4.59 19.75 -5.08
C SER A 420 5.12 19.34 -6.46
N LEU A 421 6.33 18.82 -6.52
CA LEU A 421 7.02 18.36 -7.74
C LEU A 421 7.62 16.98 -7.48
N ASP A 422 7.01 15.97 -8.04
CA ASP A 422 7.41 14.57 -7.90
C ASP A 422 6.97 13.81 -9.18
N ALA A 423 7.93 13.28 -9.92
CA ALA A 423 7.69 12.48 -11.10
C ALA A 423 8.35 11.10 -10.92
N GLY A 424 7.63 10.02 -11.17
CA GLY A 424 8.13 8.67 -10.96
C GLY A 424 7.91 7.76 -12.16
N ILE A 425 8.68 6.67 -12.20
CA ILE A 425 8.50 5.56 -13.15
C ILE A 425 7.77 4.44 -12.42
N THR A 426 6.56 4.11 -12.84
CA THR A 426 5.74 3.08 -12.20
C THR A 426 6.09 1.68 -12.68
N ASP A 427 6.27 1.51 -13.99
CA ASP A 427 6.55 0.19 -14.58
C ASP A 427 7.29 0.33 -15.91
N ILE A 428 7.97 -0.76 -16.32
CA ILE A 428 8.55 -0.95 -17.64
C ILE A 428 7.80 -2.11 -18.31
N PHE A 429 6.89 -1.78 -19.22
CA PHE A 429 6.05 -2.77 -19.91
C PHE A 429 6.81 -3.60 -20.94
N SER A 430 7.85 -3.03 -21.54
CA SER A 430 8.69 -3.66 -22.54
C SER A 430 10.11 -3.08 -22.46
N PRO A 431 11.16 -3.90 -22.67
CA PRO A 431 11.17 -5.34 -22.88
C PRO A 431 11.00 -6.15 -21.59
N THR A 432 10.32 -7.29 -21.67
CA THR A 432 10.14 -8.24 -20.56
C THR A 432 10.38 -9.67 -21.04
N GLY A 433 10.75 -10.57 -20.14
CA GLY A 433 10.84 -12.00 -20.41
C GLY A 433 11.85 -12.37 -21.51
N GLN A 434 11.48 -13.29 -22.41
CA GLN A 434 12.33 -13.78 -23.50
C GLN A 434 11.90 -13.20 -24.84
N LEU A 435 12.82 -12.63 -25.59
CA LEU A 435 12.60 -11.99 -26.88
C LEU A 435 13.27 -12.76 -28.02
N CYS A 436 12.52 -13.09 -29.07
CA CYS A 436 13.04 -13.73 -30.29
C CYS A 436 13.72 -12.75 -31.28
N THR A 437 13.86 -11.51 -30.92
CA THR A 437 14.45 -10.47 -31.78
C THR A 437 15.50 -9.69 -31.02
N SER A 438 16.57 -9.32 -31.69
CA SER A 438 17.60 -8.44 -31.13
C SER A 438 17.18 -6.97 -31.06
N THR A 439 16.10 -6.59 -31.73
CA THR A 439 15.56 -5.23 -31.65
C THR A 439 14.53 -5.17 -30.55
N VAL A 440 14.76 -4.30 -29.59
CA VAL A 440 13.88 -4.03 -28.45
C VAL A 440 13.17 -2.69 -28.65
N ASN A 441 11.89 -2.66 -28.29
CA ASN A 441 11.02 -1.47 -28.35
C ASN A 441 10.58 -1.17 -26.93
N PRO A 442 11.33 -0.34 -26.17
CA PRO A 442 11.01 -0.13 -24.77
C PRO A 442 9.79 0.77 -24.59
N GLU A 443 8.94 0.39 -23.63
CA GLU A 443 7.80 1.18 -23.19
C GLU A 443 7.72 1.15 -21.66
N PHE A 444 7.48 2.30 -21.07
CA PHE A 444 7.36 2.47 -19.64
C PHE A 444 6.26 3.47 -19.30
N GLU A 445 5.83 3.50 -18.05
CA GLU A 445 4.85 4.47 -17.56
C GLU A 445 5.52 5.55 -16.70
N LEU A 446 5.31 6.82 -17.09
CA LEU A 446 5.62 7.99 -16.30
C LEU A 446 4.38 8.43 -15.54
N ARG A 447 4.52 8.70 -14.23
CA ARG A 447 3.44 9.21 -13.38
C ARG A 447 3.83 10.53 -12.73
N ASN A 448 2.87 11.45 -12.63
CA ASN A 448 2.97 12.64 -11.81
C ASN A 448 2.47 12.34 -10.39
N TYR A 449 3.37 12.25 -9.43
CA TYR A 449 3.06 12.09 -8.01
C TYR A 449 2.93 13.43 -7.29
N GLY A 450 3.37 14.54 -7.92
CA GLY A 450 3.32 15.89 -7.35
C GLY A 450 1.95 16.55 -7.50
N SER A 451 1.64 17.51 -6.62
CA SER A 451 0.40 18.28 -6.69
C SER A 451 0.36 19.30 -7.84
N GLN A 452 1.51 19.69 -8.38
CA GLN A 452 1.59 20.55 -9.56
C GLN A 452 1.50 19.72 -10.84
N THR A 453 0.81 20.25 -11.87
CA THR A 453 0.82 19.63 -13.20
C THR A 453 2.24 19.43 -13.69
N LEU A 454 2.60 18.20 -14.04
CA LEU A 454 3.88 17.87 -14.66
C LEU A 454 3.83 18.22 -16.15
N ASN A 455 4.64 19.18 -16.56
CA ASN A 455 4.70 19.63 -17.96
C ASN A 455 5.99 19.19 -18.66
N SER A 456 7.00 18.81 -17.89
CA SER A 456 8.27 18.30 -18.42
C SER A 456 9.01 17.45 -17.39
N ALA A 457 9.79 16.46 -17.87
CA ALA A 457 10.73 15.69 -17.09
C ALA A 457 11.89 15.22 -17.98
N ASN A 458 13.07 15.06 -17.41
CA ASN A 458 14.18 14.42 -18.09
C ASN A 458 14.09 12.91 -17.84
N ILE A 459 13.94 12.13 -18.88
CA ILE A 459 13.93 10.66 -18.82
C ILE A 459 15.30 10.16 -19.23
N THR A 460 15.96 9.43 -18.37
CA THR A 460 17.25 8.82 -18.62
C THR A 460 17.09 7.30 -18.66
N TYR A 461 17.65 6.65 -19.67
CA TYR A 461 17.60 5.19 -19.78
C TYR A 461 18.94 4.62 -20.18
N GLN A 462 19.22 3.40 -19.75
CA GLN A 462 20.47 2.69 -20.04
C GLN A 462 20.26 1.19 -20.07
N TYR A 463 21.04 0.51 -20.91
CA TYR A 463 21.12 -0.94 -20.96
C TYR A 463 22.40 -1.41 -20.29
N ASP A 464 22.29 -2.45 -19.45
CA ASP A 464 23.41 -3.16 -18.82
C ASP A 464 24.39 -2.24 -18.07
N GLY A 465 23.89 -1.18 -17.47
CA GLY A 465 24.73 -0.18 -16.81
C GLY A 465 25.68 0.58 -17.74
N GLY A 466 25.42 0.53 -19.06
CA GLY A 466 26.21 1.25 -20.07
C GLY A 466 25.97 2.77 -20.08
N SER A 467 26.35 3.41 -21.18
CA SER A 467 26.15 4.87 -21.32
C SER A 467 24.67 5.24 -21.28
N ALA A 468 24.28 6.08 -20.34
CA ALA A 468 22.95 6.60 -20.22
C ALA A 468 22.58 7.51 -21.41
N GLN A 469 21.36 7.36 -21.90
CA GLN A 469 20.75 8.24 -22.90
C GLN A 469 19.64 9.03 -22.24
N THR A 470 19.40 10.26 -22.68
CA THR A 470 18.39 11.14 -22.11
C THR A 470 17.43 11.60 -23.19
N ILE A 471 16.13 11.54 -22.91
CA ILE A 471 15.08 12.22 -23.65
C ILE A 471 14.38 13.22 -22.74
N ASN A 472 13.95 14.34 -23.32
CA ASN A 472 13.16 15.33 -22.60
C ASN A 472 11.69 15.07 -22.91
N TRP A 473 10.95 14.61 -21.91
CA TRP A 473 9.50 14.47 -22.02
C TRP A 473 8.84 15.85 -21.81
N THR A 474 7.81 16.12 -22.59
CA THR A 474 6.94 17.29 -22.42
C THR A 474 5.51 16.89 -22.64
N GLY A 475 4.63 17.32 -21.74
CA GLY A 475 3.20 16.94 -21.77
C GLY A 475 2.39 17.79 -20.81
N SER A 476 1.31 17.24 -20.29
CA SER A 476 0.48 17.86 -19.25
C SER A 476 -0.19 16.76 -18.44
N LEU A 477 0.51 16.25 -17.44
CA LEU A 477 -0.05 15.28 -16.50
C LEU A 477 -0.50 16.01 -15.24
N GLY A 478 -1.80 16.01 -14.99
CA GLY A 478 -2.35 16.40 -13.70
C GLY A 478 -1.85 15.47 -12.61
N GLN A 479 -2.14 15.80 -11.37
CA GLN A 479 -1.82 14.96 -10.22
C GLN A 479 -2.38 13.54 -10.38
N GLY A 480 -1.57 12.50 -10.09
CA GLY A 480 -1.91 11.10 -10.30
C GLY A 480 -1.97 10.68 -11.77
N GLY A 481 -1.84 11.62 -12.72
CA GLY A 481 -1.88 11.35 -14.15
C GLY A 481 -0.69 10.51 -14.59
N VAL A 482 -0.94 9.59 -15.54
CA VAL A 482 0.05 8.68 -16.12
C VAL A 482 0.11 8.83 -17.63
N GLU A 483 1.27 8.49 -18.20
CA GLU A 483 1.47 8.40 -19.65
C GLU A 483 2.44 7.26 -19.98
N THR A 484 2.06 6.41 -20.91
CA THR A 484 2.97 5.40 -21.48
C THR A 484 3.88 6.05 -22.50
N ILE A 485 5.18 5.93 -22.30
CA ILE A 485 6.22 6.53 -23.14
C ILE A 485 7.01 5.43 -23.82
N SER A 486 7.15 5.54 -25.16
CA SER A 486 8.00 4.67 -25.94
C SER A 486 9.39 5.29 -26.10
N LEU A 487 10.45 4.52 -25.82
CA LEU A 487 11.84 4.92 -26.07
C LEU A 487 12.28 4.55 -27.48
N PRO A 488 13.36 5.17 -27.99
CA PRO A 488 13.96 4.75 -29.26
C PRO A 488 14.35 3.27 -29.25
N ASN A 489 14.07 2.59 -30.37
CA ASN A 489 14.43 1.20 -30.55
C ASN A 489 15.95 0.99 -30.43
N SER A 490 16.35 -0.09 -29.80
CA SER A 490 17.75 -0.47 -29.64
C SER A 490 17.98 -1.89 -30.15
N THR A 491 19.17 -2.15 -30.69
CA THR A 491 19.59 -3.52 -31.08
C THR A 491 20.66 -3.98 -30.09
N LEU A 492 20.36 -5.06 -29.40
CA LEU A 492 21.22 -5.64 -28.38
C LEU A 492 21.76 -7.02 -28.82
N ALA A 493 22.82 -7.48 -28.20
CA ALA A 493 23.39 -8.81 -28.46
C ALA A 493 22.47 -9.92 -27.91
N THR A 494 22.81 -11.17 -28.21
CA THR A 494 22.16 -12.33 -27.57
C THR A 494 22.57 -12.41 -26.10
N GLY A 495 21.60 -12.74 -25.23
CA GLY A 495 21.83 -12.94 -23.80
C GLY A 495 20.91 -12.13 -22.92
N VAL A 496 21.19 -12.18 -21.63
CA VAL A 496 20.42 -11.46 -20.61
C VAL A 496 20.86 -10.00 -20.59
N HIS A 497 19.88 -9.11 -20.58
CA HIS A 497 20.06 -7.67 -20.53
C HIS A 497 19.19 -7.06 -19.43
N THR A 498 19.56 -5.86 -19.01
CA THR A 498 18.77 -5.01 -18.13
C THR A 498 18.46 -3.70 -18.82
N LEU A 499 17.25 -3.19 -18.64
CA LEU A 499 16.87 -1.82 -18.97
C LEU A 499 16.57 -1.09 -17.67
N THR A 500 17.30 -0.03 -17.38
CA THR A 500 16.97 0.90 -16.32
C THR A 500 16.43 2.19 -16.93
N VAL A 501 15.27 2.62 -16.46
CA VAL A 501 14.65 3.91 -16.83
C VAL A 501 14.54 4.74 -15.56
N SER A 502 14.92 6.01 -15.66
CA SER A 502 14.76 6.95 -14.55
C SER A 502 14.26 8.31 -15.04
N CYS A 503 13.53 9.01 -14.20
CA CYS A 503 13.11 10.39 -14.45
C CYS A 503 13.75 11.34 -13.42
N ASN A 504 13.89 12.59 -13.80
CA ASN A 504 14.36 13.66 -12.93
C ASN A 504 13.94 15.02 -13.47
N SER A 505 14.20 16.05 -12.67
CA SER A 505 13.95 17.45 -13.03
C SER A 505 12.51 17.75 -13.48
N PRO A 506 11.48 17.34 -12.69
CA PRO A 506 10.09 17.69 -12.97
C PRO A 506 9.95 19.20 -13.12
N ASN A 507 9.38 19.66 -14.24
CA ASN A 507 9.24 21.08 -14.59
C ASN A 507 10.55 21.88 -14.50
N GLY A 508 11.69 21.24 -14.73
CA GLY A 508 13.01 21.85 -14.67
C GLY A 508 13.54 22.12 -13.26
N SER A 509 12.90 21.61 -12.22
CA SER A 509 13.28 21.76 -10.81
C SER A 509 13.76 20.43 -10.21
N THR A 510 14.25 20.46 -8.98
CA THR A 510 14.63 19.25 -8.25
C THR A 510 13.38 18.43 -7.93
N ASP A 511 13.44 17.13 -8.20
CA ASP A 511 12.44 16.18 -7.76
C ASP A 511 12.48 16.05 -6.23
N GLN A 512 11.32 16.15 -5.61
CA GLN A 512 11.20 16.15 -4.14
C GLN A 512 11.17 14.75 -3.53
N ASN A 513 10.94 13.72 -4.39
CA ASN A 513 10.95 12.32 -3.98
C ASN A 513 11.74 11.46 -4.98
N ASN A 514 12.98 11.20 -4.70
CA ASN A 514 13.83 10.43 -5.60
C ASN A 514 13.63 8.90 -5.49
N SER A 515 12.81 8.42 -4.56
CA SER A 515 12.64 6.97 -4.32
C SER A 515 11.83 6.26 -5.41
N ASN A 516 10.95 6.99 -6.11
CA ASN A 516 10.09 6.48 -7.18
C ASN A 516 10.63 6.80 -8.60
N ASN A 517 11.78 7.48 -8.68
CA ASN A 517 12.30 8.00 -9.94
C ASN A 517 12.86 6.94 -10.89
N SER A 518 13.09 5.70 -10.46
CA SER A 518 13.81 4.72 -11.27
C SER A 518 13.20 3.32 -11.16
N GLN A 519 13.08 2.66 -12.32
CA GLN A 519 12.73 1.25 -12.44
C GLN A 519 13.76 0.51 -13.30
N THR A 520 13.96 -0.77 -12.99
CA THR A 520 14.85 -1.65 -13.75
C THR A 520 14.13 -2.96 -14.08
N ASN A 521 14.21 -3.37 -15.34
CA ASN A 521 13.66 -4.64 -15.79
C ASN A 521 14.75 -5.48 -16.47
N SER A 522 14.67 -6.82 -16.29
CA SER A 522 15.57 -7.79 -16.91
C SER A 522 14.84 -8.58 -17.98
N PHE A 523 15.51 -8.85 -19.09
CA PHE A 523 14.97 -9.61 -20.21
C PHE A 523 16.09 -10.38 -20.92
N ASN A 524 15.74 -11.41 -21.72
CA ASN A 524 16.71 -12.25 -22.40
C ASN A 524 16.45 -12.25 -23.92
N ILE A 525 17.47 -12.00 -24.71
CA ILE A 525 17.42 -12.01 -26.18
C ILE A 525 17.89 -13.34 -26.73
N ILE A 526 17.00 -14.02 -27.45
CA ILE A 526 17.23 -15.31 -28.11
C ILE A 526 16.91 -15.16 -29.61
N PRO A 527 17.80 -14.59 -30.43
CA PRO A 527 17.49 -14.23 -31.82
C PRO A 527 17.11 -15.43 -32.72
N ASP A 528 17.60 -16.62 -32.38
CA ASP A 528 17.30 -17.89 -33.08
C ASP A 528 16.10 -18.62 -32.45
N GLY A 529 15.45 -18.00 -31.45
CA GLY A 529 14.27 -18.53 -30.82
C GLY A 529 13.05 -18.48 -31.74
N GLN A 530 12.05 -19.28 -31.38
CA GLN A 530 10.76 -19.30 -32.05
C GLN A 530 9.68 -18.81 -31.10
N ILE A 531 8.75 -18.00 -31.61
CA ILE A 531 7.59 -17.62 -30.84
C ILE A 531 6.69 -18.86 -30.69
N VAL A 532 6.47 -19.26 -29.47
CA VAL A 532 5.53 -20.30 -29.08
C VAL A 532 4.29 -19.62 -28.52
N THR A 533 3.13 -19.93 -29.09
CA THR A 533 1.83 -19.44 -28.60
C THR A 533 1.08 -20.61 -27.99
N VAL A 534 0.65 -20.45 -26.77
CA VAL A 534 -0.23 -21.37 -26.07
C VAL A 534 -1.63 -20.77 -26.07
N GLU A 535 -2.59 -21.54 -26.58
CA GLU A 535 -4.00 -21.20 -26.56
C GLU A 535 -4.71 -22.10 -25.56
N VAL A 536 -5.40 -21.53 -24.61
CA VAL A 536 -6.17 -22.23 -23.58
C VAL A 536 -7.63 -21.80 -23.66
N SER A 537 -8.50 -22.75 -23.90
CA SER A 537 -9.95 -22.54 -23.82
C SER A 537 -10.43 -23.08 -22.48
N THR A 538 -10.93 -22.19 -21.62
CA THR A 538 -11.48 -22.54 -20.33
C THR A 538 -12.98 -22.89 -20.47
N ASP A 539 -13.50 -23.62 -19.51
CA ASP A 539 -14.93 -23.69 -19.24
C ASP A 539 -15.35 -22.49 -18.35
N CYS A 540 -16.43 -22.64 -17.58
CA CYS A 540 -16.88 -21.57 -16.69
C CYS A 540 -16.01 -21.37 -15.42
N TRP A 541 -14.99 -22.20 -15.21
CA TRP A 541 -14.10 -22.19 -14.04
C TRP A 541 -12.65 -21.86 -14.42
N GLY A 542 -12.45 -20.78 -15.14
CA GLY A 542 -11.13 -20.34 -15.59
C GLY A 542 -10.12 -20.11 -14.46
N SER A 543 -10.58 -19.81 -13.24
CA SER A 543 -9.71 -19.59 -12.07
C SER A 543 -8.99 -20.84 -11.57
N GLU A 544 -9.44 -22.05 -11.96
CA GLU A 544 -8.80 -23.30 -11.62
C GLU A 544 -7.67 -23.65 -12.59
N VAL A 545 -7.67 -23.06 -13.81
CA VAL A 545 -6.73 -23.40 -14.88
C VAL A 545 -5.45 -22.59 -14.77
N GLN A 546 -4.32 -23.27 -14.61
CA GLN A 546 -2.98 -22.70 -14.66
C GLN A 546 -2.06 -23.59 -15.52
N TRP A 547 -1.12 -23.00 -16.20
CA TRP A 547 -0.13 -23.74 -16.96
C TRP A 547 1.23 -23.03 -17.01
N ASN A 548 2.27 -23.80 -17.24
CA ASN A 548 3.61 -23.30 -17.47
C ASN A 548 4.40 -24.16 -18.47
N ILE A 549 5.44 -23.55 -19.03
CA ILE A 549 6.46 -24.21 -19.83
C ILE A 549 7.79 -24.05 -19.10
N THR A 550 8.50 -25.16 -18.92
CA THR A 550 9.83 -25.21 -18.31
C THR A 550 10.80 -25.98 -19.21
N GLU A 551 12.10 -25.87 -18.95
CA GLU A 551 13.05 -26.87 -19.48
C GLU A 551 12.86 -28.21 -18.77
N PRO A 552 13.19 -29.34 -19.39
CA PRO A 552 13.06 -30.66 -18.78
C PRO A 552 13.87 -30.75 -17.48
N ASN A 553 13.22 -31.17 -16.41
CA ASN A 553 13.76 -31.25 -15.03
C ASN A 553 14.16 -29.89 -14.42
N SER A 554 13.64 -28.78 -14.91
CA SER A 554 13.80 -27.44 -14.36
C SER A 554 12.51 -26.98 -13.69
N THR A 555 12.63 -26.20 -12.62
CA THR A 555 11.51 -25.49 -12.00
C THR A 555 11.38 -24.05 -12.49
N ALA A 556 12.35 -23.58 -13.31
CA ALA A 556 12.31 -22.23 -13.86
C ALA A 556 11.23 -22.12 -14.94
N VAL A 557 10.22 -21.32 -14.69
CA VAL A 557 9.12 -21.07 -15.62
C VAL A 557 9.59 -20.13 -16.72
N LEU A 558 9.45 -20.56 -17.97
CA LEU A 558 9.81 -19.78 -19.16
C LEU A 558 8.63 -19.01 -19.72
N ILE A 559 7.45 -19.65 -19.75
CA ILE A 559 6.18 -19.06 -20.17
C ILE A 559 5.10 -19.64 -19.25
N SER A 560 4.14 -18.84 -18.86
CA SER A 560 3.00 -19.30 -18.05
C SER A 560 1.72 -18.55 -18.40
N GLY A 561 0.59 -19.08 -17.94
CA GLY A 561 -0.71 -18.42 -18.01
C GLY A 561 -1.67 -18.97 -16.96
N GLY A 562 -2.72 -18.20 -16.68
CA GLY A 562 -3.65 -18.45 -15.59
C GLY A 562 -3.14 -17.96 -14.21
N PRO A 563 -4.00 -18.00 -13.16
CA PRO A 563 -5.42 -18.33 -13.29
C PRO A 563 -6.19 -17.32 -14.16
N TYR A 564 -7.25 -17.79 -14.84
CA TYR A 564 -8.07 -16.95 -15.70
C TYR A 564 -9.36 -16.53 -14.99
N VAL A 565 -10.11 -15.62 -15.59
CA VAL A 565 -11.40 -15.17 -15.01
C VAL A 565 -12.48 -16.22 -15.26
N ASP A 566 -13.33 -16.44 -14.26
CA ASP A 566 -14.51 -17.32 -14.38
C ASP A 566 -15.58 -16.63 -15.23
N ILE A 567 -15.84 -17.17 -16.43
CA ILE A 567 -16.80 -16.60 -17.38
C ILE A 567 -17.79 -17.67 -17.80
N THR A 568 -19.08 -17.40 -17.62
CA THR A 568 -20.15 -18.32 -18.05
C THR A 568 -20.04 -18.63 -19.53
N GLY A 569 -19.75 -19.91 -19.85
CA GLY A 569 -19.54 -20.38 -21.22
C GLY A 569 -18.09 -20.50 -21.64
N GLY A 570 -17.17 -20.11 -20.75
CA GLY A 570 -15.72 -20.15 -20.99
C GLY A 570 -15.24 -19.07 -21.95
N GLU A 571 -13.93 -18.92 -22.04
CA GLU A 571 -13.25 -18.02 -22.96
C GLU A 571 -11.93 -18.62 -23.43
N THR A 572 -11.39 -18.12 -24.55
CA THR A 572 -10.11 -18.56 -25.09
C THR A 572 -9.07 -17.50 -24.88
N TYR A 573 -7.99 -17.87 -24.20
CA TYR A 573 -6.85 -17.03 -23.88
C TYR A 573 -5.63 -17.45 -24.68
N GLN A 574 -4.83 -16.50 -25.10
CA GLN A 574 -3.55 -16.74 -25.79
C GLN A 574 -2.41 -16.08 -25.03
N SER A 575 -1.35 -16.84 -24.81
CA SER A 575 -0.08 -16.36 -24.26
C SER A 575 1.06 -16.76 -25.17
N SER A 576 1.99 -15.88 -25.43
CA SER A 576 3.12 -16.13 -26.33
C SER A 576 4.43 -15.81 -25.64
N GLY A 577 5.47 -16.61 -25.93
CA GLY A 577 6.82 -16.36 -25.47
C GLY A 577 7.86 -16.88 -26.46
N CYS A 578 9.09 -16.44 -26.31
CA CYS A 578 10.20 -16.87 -27.13
C CYS A 578 10.92 -18.05 -26.50
N LEU A 579 11.08 -19.14 -27.24
CA LEU A 579 11.86 -20.31 -26.82
C LEU A 579 12.96 -20.62 -27.79
N SER A 580 14.13 -21.02 -27.29
CA SER A 580 15.22 -21.56 -28.10
C SER A 580 14.83 -22.91 -28.71
N ALA A 581 15.61 -23.41 -29.67
CA ALA A 581 15.41 -24.77 -30.16
C ALA A 581 15.76 -25.78 -29.05
N GLY A 582 14.79 -26.61 -28.64
CA GLY A 582 14.97 -27.57 -27.55
C GLY A 582 13.74 -28.43 -27.31
N CYS A 583 13.80 -29.21 -26.23
CA CYS A 583 12.66 -29.93 -25.67
C CYS A 583 12.20 -29.18 -24.42
N TYR A 584 10.88 -29.09 -24.22
CA TYR A 584 10.29 -28.37 -23.11
C TYR A 584 9.23 -29.25 -22.43
N GLU A 585 8.98 -28.98 -21.18
CA GLU A 585 7.91 -29.62 -20.42
C GLU A 585 6.76 -28.62 -20.30
N PHE A 586 5.57 -29.02 -20.72
CA PHE A 586 4.34 -28.26 -20.57
C PHE A 586 3.52 -28.88 -19.46
N THR A 587 3.22 -28.13 -18.44
CA THR A 587 2.38 -28.55 -17.31
C THR A 587 1.13 -27.69 -17.29
N ILE A 588 -0.03 -28.32 -17.22
CA ILE A 588 -1.33 -27.66 -17.01
C ILE A 588 -2.01 -28.31 -15.82
N THR A 589 -2.62 -27.50 -14.99
CA THR A 589 -3.45 -27.91 -13.85
C THR A 589 -4.82 -27.28 -13.98
N ASP A 590 -5.83 -28.04 -13.59
CA ASP A 590 -7.24 -27.71 -13.64
C ASP A 590 -7.89 -28.13 -12.30
#